data_42e59a413d17a7a4432c7a96b91f404d
#
_entry.id   42e59a413d17a7a4432c7a96b91f404d
#
_cell.length_a   1.000
_cell.length_b   1.000
_cell.length_c   1.000
_cell.angle_alpha   90.00
_cell.angle_beta   90.00
_cell.angle_gamma   90.00
#
_symmetry.space_group_name_H-M   'P 1'
#
loop_
_entity.id
_entity.type
_entity.pdbx_description
1 polymer ?
#
loop_
_entity_poly.entity_id
_entity_poly.type
_entity_poly.pdbx_seq_one_letter_code
_entity_poly.pdbx_strand_id
1 'polypeptide(L)'
;PPSGVSLWAELPGAQVVLGDRLVLNCAVAAGTGPLSFSWHRGGSGAPLATGARLELRHAGHNDSGHYQCRVSDGDSAAESDPLNVTVLGERDPRAGAEP
;
A
#
# COMPACT_ATOMS: atom_id res chain seq x y z
N PRO A 1 4.18 -8.33 21.47
CA PRO A 1 4.08 -8.39 20.00
C PRO A 1 3.21 -7.27 19.45
N PRO A 2 3.47 -6.83 18.23
CA PRO A 2 2.64 -5.80 17.63
C PRO A 2 1.22 -6.31 17.42
N SER A 3 0.25 -5.41 17.52
CA SER A 3 -1.13 -5.77 17.28
C SER A 3 -1.92 -4.56 16.83
N GLY A 4 -3.02 -4.80 16.11
CA GLY A 4 -3.87 -3.73 15.67
C GLY A 4 -3.24 -2.92 14.54
N VAL A 5 -2.70 -3.59 13.54
CA VAL A 5 -2.09 -2.91 12.40
C VAL A 5 -3.20 -2.41 11.49
N SER A 6 -3.16 -1.13 11.17
CA SER A 6 -4.14 -0.53 10.27
C SER A 6 -3.45 0.13 9.09
N LEU A 7 -4.12 0.10 7.96
CA LEU A 7 -3.60 0.60 6.70
C LEU A 7 -4.71 1.41 6.03
N TRP A 8 -4.37 2.62 5.60
CA TRP A 8 -5.36 3.46 4.92
C TRP A 8 -4.69 4.33 3.88
N ALA A 9 -5.47 4.76 2.91
CA ALA A 9 -5.01 5.67 1.88
C ALA A 9 -5.47 7.08 2.21
N GLU A 10 -4.73 8.07 1.73
CA GLU A 10 -5.12 9.45 1.93
C GLU A 10 -6.23 9.87 0.98
N LEU A 11 -6.55 9.04 0.01
CA LEU A 11 -7.64 9.30 -0.92
C LEU A 11 -8.80 8.36 -0.62
N PRO A 12 -10.04 8.84 -0.73
CA PRO A 12 -11.19 8.01 -0.45
C PRO A 12 -11.21 6.76 -1.33
N GLY A 13 -11.58 5.62 -0.72
CA GLY A 13 -11.72 4.39 -1.47
C GLY A 13 -10.44 3.81 -2.02
N ALA A 14 -9.30 4.38 -1.64
CA ALA A 14 -8.01 3.95 -2.16
C ALA A 14 -7.99 3.92 -3.68
N GLN A 15 -8.62 4.91 -4.30
CA GLN A 15 -8.66 5.08 -5.74
C GLN A 15 -7.78 6.26 -6.12
N VAL A 16 -7.00 6.10 -7.15
CA VAL A 16 -6.10 7.16 -7.61
C VAL A 16 -6.18 7.24 -9.13
N VAL A 17 -6.10 8.44 -9.65
CA VAL A 17 -6.12 8.64 -11.10
C VAL A 17 -4.74 8.32 -11.66
N LEU A 18 -4.72 7.70 -12.83
CA LEU A 18 -3.49 7.35 -13.52
C LEU A 18 -2.55 8.56 -13.58
N GLY A 19 -1.33 8.38 -13.15
CA GLY A 19 -0.32 9.44 -13.14
C GLY A 19 -0.27 10.26 -11.86
N ASP A 20 -1.28 10.15 -11.01
CA ASP A 20 -1.33 10.94 -9.78
C ASP A 20 -0.57 10.25 -8.65
N ARG A 21 -0.39 11.02 -7.60
CA ARG A 21 0.32 10.55 -6.43
C ARG A 21 -0.63 9.84 -5.47
N LEU A 22 -0.20 8.72 -4.96
CA LEU A 22 -0.96 7.97 -3.96
C LEU A 22 -0.09 7.76 -2.73
N VAL A 23 -0.66 8.02 -1.56
CA VAL A 23 0.04 7.80 -0.30
C VAL A 23 -0.77 6.84 0.55
N LEU A 24 -0.12 5.79 1.02
CA LEU A 24 -0.68 4.84 1.96
C LEU A 24 0.01 5.00 3.31
N ASN A 25 -0.74 4.85 4.37
CA ASN A 25 -0.23 5.00 5.72
C ASN A 25 -0.49 3.74 6.52
N CYS A 26 0.40 3.45 7.45
CA CYS A 26 0.30 2.28 8.31
C CYS A 26 0.52 2.71 9.75
N ALA A 27 -0.25 2.14 10.65
CA ALA A 27 -0.11 2.38 12.07
C ALA A 27 -0.36 1.09 12.84
N VAL A 28 0.14 1.05 14.06
CA VAL A 28 -0.05 -0.10 14.92
C VAL A 28 -0.61 0.39 16.24
N ALA A 29 -1.60 -0.31 16.77
CA ALA A 29 -2.24 0.11 18.02
C ALA A 29 -1.39 -0.20 19.23
N ALA A 30 -0.66 -1.31 19.22
CA ALA A 30 0.15 -1.71 20.35
C ALA A 30 1.41 -2.42 19.87
N GLY A 31 2.49 -2.23 20.62
CA GLY A 31 3.77 -2.86 20.33
C GLY A 31 4.82 -2.23 21.22
N THR A 32 5.92 -2.94 21.46
CA THR A 32 6.98 -2.43 22.32
C THR A 32 8.32 -2.54 21.62
N GLY A 33 9.22 -1.66 22.03
CA GLY A 33 10.57 -1.63 21.46
C GLY A 33 10.58 -1.03 20.08
N PRO A 34 11.70 -1.12 19.38
CA PRO A 34 11.75 -0.60 18.01
C PRO A 34 10.86 -1.44 17.10
N LEU A 35 10.07 -0.77 16.29
CA LEU A 35 9.19 -1.42 15.35
C LEU A 35 9.63 -1.09 13.93
N SER A 36 9.59 -2.09 13.06
CA SER A 36 9.90 -1.88 11.66
C SER A 36 8.67 -2.17 10.83
N PHE A 37 8.48 -1.38 9.79
CA PHE A 37 7.32 -1.46 8.91
C PHE A 37 7.79 -1.85 7.51
N SER A 38 7.03 -2.71 6.87
CA SER A 38 7.30 -3.05 5.47
C SER A 38 5.99 -3.18 4.72
N TRP A 39 6.07 -2.97 3.41
CA TRP A 39 4.91 -2.95 2.54
C TRP A 39 4.99 -4.10 1.55
N HIS A 40 3.86 -4.74 1.34
CA HIS A 40 3.79 -5.92 0.49
C HIS A 40 2.56 -5.83 -0.40
N ARG A 41 2.62 -6.45 -1.55
CA ARG A 41 1.52 -6.48 -2.49
C ARG A 41 1.38 -7.89 -3.05
N GLY A 42 0.13 -8.37 -3.05
CA GLY A 42 -0.19 -9.63 -3.68
C GLY A 42 0.45 -10.85 -3.05
N GLY A 43 0.78 -10.79 -1.78
CA GLY A 43 1.38 -11.94 -1.12
C GLY A 43 2.84 -12.16 -1.44
N SER A 44 3.47 -11.22 -2.12
CA SER A 44 4.89 -11.33 -2.41
C SER A 44 5.71 -11.34 -1.14
N GLY A 45 6.75 -12.14 -1.09
CA GLY A 45 7.62 -12.18 0.06
C GLY A 45 8.54 -10.99 0.17
N ALA A 46 8.86 -10.34 -0.95
CA ALA A 46 9.79 -9.21 -0.93
C ALA A 46 9.03 -7.92 -0.64
N PRO A 47 9.56 -7.06 0.24
CA PRO A 47 8.88 -5.80 0.53
C PRO A 47 9.02 -4.82 -0.62
N LEU A 48 7.95 -4.05 -0.85
CA LEU A 48 7.98 -2.97 -1.83
C LEU A 48 8.73 -1.76 -1.26
N ALA A 49 8.62 -1.55 0.03
CA ALA A 49 9.21 -0.39 0.69
C ALA A 49 9.20 -0.64 2.19
N THR A 50 9.85 0.25 2.93
CA THR A 50 9.89 0.19 4.39
C THR A 50 9.43 1.54 4.95
N GLY A 51 9.06 1.53 6.23
CA GLY A 51 8.58 2.73 6.89
C GLY A 51 7.06 2.74 6.99
N ALA A 52 6.52 3.69 7.73
CA ALA A 52 5.08 3.74 8.01
C ALA A 52 4.27 4.38 6.90
N ARG A 53 4.93 4.76 5.80
CA ARG A 53 4.28 5.47 4.70
C ARG A 53 4.82 4.97 3.38
N LEU A 54 3.92 4.65 2.48
CA LEU A 54 4.29 4.26 1.12
C LEU A 54 3.79 5.31 0.16
N GLU A 55 4.66 5.82 -0.68
CA GLU A 55 4.28 6.83 -1.64
C GLU A 55 4.52 6.33 -3.06
N LEU A 56 3.48 6.39 -3.88
CA LEU A 56 3.57 6.14 -5.31
C LEU A 56 3.41 7.47 -6.00
N ARG A 57 4.48 7.97 -6.60
CA ARG A 57 4.48 9.33 -7.13
C ARG A 57 3.69 9.46 -8.42
N HIS A 58 3.73 8.43 -9.25
CA HIS A 58 3.05 8.44 -10.54
C HIS A 58 2.38 7.09 -10.71
N ALA A 59 1.16 6.98 -10.23
CA ALA A 59 0.45 5.70 -10.23
C ALA A 59 0.25 5.19 -11.64
N GLY A 60 0.61 3.95 -11.87
CA GLY A 60 0.37 3.27 -13.14
C GLY A 60 -0.64 2.15 -12.94
N HIS A 61 -1.18 1.63 -14.03
CA HIS A 61 -2.16 0.56 -13.92
C HIS A 61 -1.59 -0.68 -13.23
N ASN A 62 -0.31 -0.91 -13.37
CA ASN A 62 0.30 -2.06 -12.70
C ASN A 62 0.48 -1.85 -11.20
N ASP A 63 0.14 -0.67 -10.69
CA ASP A 63 0.19 -0.42 -9.25
C ASP A 63 -1.13 -0.81 -8.57
N SER A 64 -2.15 -1.15 -9.30
CA SER A 64 -3.39 -1.66 -8.71
C SER A 64 -3.11 -3.01 -8.04
N GLY A 65 -3.81 -3.28 -6.97
CA GLY A 65 -3.66 -4.55 -6.28
C GLY A 65 -4.01 -4.44 -4.82
N HIS A 66 -3.75 -5.52 -4.09
CA HIS A 66 -4.01 -5.60 -2.67
C HIS A 66 -2.72 -5.36 -1.91
N TYR A 67 -2.70 -4.33 -1.10
CA TYR A 67 -1.52 -3.95 -0.33
C TYR A 67 -1.72 -4.31 1.13
N GLN A 68 -0.63 -4.69 1.77
CA GLN A 68 -0.62 -4.94 3.21
C GLN A 68 0.60 -4.30 3.82
N CYS A 69 0.46 -3.86 5.07
CA CYS A 69 1.55 -3.36 5.87
C CYS A 69 1.88 -4.41 6.93
N ARG A 70 3.16 -4.68 7.12
CA ARG A 70 3.62 -5.63 8.12
C ARG A 70 4.48 -4.89 9.12
N VAL A 71 4.21 -5.11 10.41
CA VAL A 71 4.95 -4.49 11.50
C VAL A 71 5.63 -5.58 12.30
N SER A 72 6.91 -5.41 12.57
CA SER A 72 7.70 -6.40 13.30
C SER A 72 8.45 -5.73 14.44
N ASP A 73 8.53 -6.43 15.58
CA ASP A 73 9.34 -5.99 16.69
C ASP A 73 10.65 -6.77 16.78
N GLY A 74 10.96 -7.56 15.78
CA GLY A 74 12.16 -8.39 15.77
C GLY A 74 11.90 -9.83 16.18
N ASP A 75 10.92 -10.06 17.05
CA ASP A 75 10.60 -11.41 17.52
C ASP A 75 9.29 -11.89 16.92
N SER A 76 8.37 -10.98 16.66
CA SER A 76 7.08 -11.33 16.11
C SER A 76 6.63 -10.24 15.14
N ALA A 77 5.60 -10.53 14.36
CA ALA A 77 5.10 -9.62 13.36
C ALA A 77 3.59 -9.71 13.27
N ALA A 78 2.97 -8.63 12.81
CA ALA A 78 1.54 -8.58 12.54
C ALA A 78 1.33 -7.86 11.22
N GLU A 79 0.22 -8.16 10.56
CA GLU A 79 -0.10 -7.57 9.27
C GLU A 79 -1.46 -6.91 9.32
N SER A 80 -1.62 -5.87 8.51
CA SER A 80 -2.92 -5.25 8.33
C SER A 80 -3.80 -6.12 7.44
N ASP A 81 -5.10 -5.84 7.47
CA ASP A 81 -5.97 -6.38 6.43
C ASP A 81 -5.55 -5.79 5.08
N PRO A 82 -5.78 -6.50 3.99
CA PRO A 82 -5.42 -5.97 2.68
C PRO A 82 -6.25 -4.74 2.32
N LEU A 83 -5.60 -3.79 1.67
CA LEU A 83 -6.28 -2.62 1.12
C LEU A 83 -6.21 -2.72 -0.39
N ASN A 84 -7.36 -2.72 -1.04
CA ASN A 84 -7.41 -2.81 -2.49
C ASN A 84 -7.23 -1.44 -3.10
N VAL A 85 -6.15 -1.25 -3.83
CA VAL A 85 -5.84 0.00 -4.51
C VAL A 85 -6.23 -0.13 -5.98
N THR A 86 -6.97 0.84 -6.49
CA THR A 86 -7.41 0.87 -7.88
C THR A 86 -6.89 2.13 -8.56
N VAL A 87 -6.24 1.95 -9.70
CA VAL A 87 -5.78 3.06 -10.52
C VAL A 87 -6.81 3.29 -11.61
N LEU A 88 -7.38 4.49 -11.64
CA LEU A 88 -8.48 4.86 -12.53
C LEU A 88 -7.98 5.70 -13.69
N GLY A 89 -8.75 5.73 -14.76
CA GLY A 89 -8.47 6.57 -15.89
C GLY A 89 -7.98 5.73 -17.03
N GLU A 90 -7.91 6.37 -18.23
CA GLU A 90 -7.55 5.62 -19.30
C GLU A 90 -6.40 6.07 -19.79
N ARG A 91 -5.63 5.33 -20.20
CA ARG A 91 -4.74 5.52 -21.03
C ARG A 91 -5.41 5.54 -22.24
N ASP A 92 -6.02 6.28 -22.56
CA ASP A 92 -6.51 6.47 -23.74
C ASP A 92 -6.61 5.38 -24.53
N PRO A 93 -7.56 5.02 -24.67
CA PRO A 93 -7.87 3.94 -25.40
C PRO A 93 -7.64 4.09 -26.76
N ARG A 94 -7.79 4.84 -27.08
CA ARG A 94 -7.59 4.96 -28.16
C ARG A 94 -6.58 5.48 -28.03
N ALA A 95 -6.21 5.67 -26.98
CA ALA A 95 -5.13 6.08 -26.70
C ALA A 95 -4.68 5.02 -26.53
N GLY A 96 -4.85 4.73 -26.65
CA GLY A 96 -4.55 3.86 -26.56
C GLY A 96 -5.35 3.18 -27.25
N ALA A 97 -5.97 3.16 -27.72
CA ALA A 97 -6.60 2.62 -28.33
C ALA A 97 -7.29 2.83 -28.98
N GLU A 98 -7.71 2.99 -29.23
CA GLU A 98 -8.15 3.11 -29.78
C GLU A 98 -8.46 3.31 -30.17
N PRO A 99 -8.71 3.28 -30.66
CA PRO A 99 -9.22 3.47 -31.12
C PRO A 99 -9.39 3.32 -31.45
#